data_f5230eb815f7e66322abf499a171b86a
#
_entry.id   f5230eb815f7e66322abf499a171b86a
#
_cell.length_a   1.000
_cell.length_b   1.000
_cell.length_c   1.000
_cell.angle_alpha   90.00
_cell.angle_beta   90.00
_cell.angle_gamma   90.00
#
_symmetry.space_group_name_H-M   'P 1'
#
loop_
_entity.id
_entity.type
_entity.pdbx_description
1 polymer ?
#
loop_
_entity_poly.entity_id
_entity_poly.type
_entity_poly.pdbx_seq_one_letter_code
_entity_poly.pdbx_strand_id
1 'polypeptide(L)'
;MPDLRFRPHRVRRAVSAAALALVLPWTVAEPSAASAPPPPAPGPAAAHPGSPGVIGTGPGDCGPGGEWPWDCVADCESSGRWSVNTGNGFYGGLQFWQWTWEEHGGLAFAPRADLATRAQQIAVAEELLGTQGWEAWPVCSKRYGLAGRMHVVRAGDSLDSIARRRRVRGGWWALYEMNRPVVGPRPQALTAGTLLTLPPADDPARPAPVPAPVPAPVPAP
;
A
#
# COMPACT_ATOMS: atom_id res chain seq x y z
N MET A 1 22.38 49.24 50.07
CA MET A 1 23.85 48.98 50.06
C MET A 1 24.14 48.02 51.16
N PRO A 2 24.51 46.83 50.85
CA PRO A 2 25.60 46.14 51.53
C PRO A 2 26.52 45.42 50.52
N ASP A 3 27.77 45.41 50.91
CA ASP A 3 28.96 44.92 50.23
C ASP A 3 28.99 43.46 49.87
N LEU A 4 29.31 43.15 48.63
CA LEU A 4 29.67 41.81 48.14
C LEU A 4 31.19 41.63 48.21
N ARG A 5 31.67 40.92 49.26
CA ARG A 5 33.06 40.54 49.41
C ARG A 5 33.36 39.27 48.57
N PHE A 6 34.12 39.40 47.50
CA PHE A 6 34.74 38.30 46.78
C PHE A 6 35.79 37.56 47.63
N ARG A 7 35.64 36.24 47.76
CA ARG A 7 36.71 35.33 48.25
C ARG A 7 37.38 34.63 47.11
N PRO A 8 38.70 34.63 47.00
CA PRO A 8 39.42 33.88 45.99
C PRO A 8 39.57 32.39 46.40
N HIS A 9 39.11 31.48 45.56
CA HIS A 9 39.35 30.06 45.70
C HIS A 9 40.75 29.70 45.16
N ARG A 10 41.57 29.12 46.02
CA ARG A 10 42.90 28.60 45.70
C ARG A 10 42.79 27.43 44.73
N VAL A 11 43.46 27.54 43.59
CA VAL A 11 43.69 26.47 42.64
C VAL A 11 44.76 25.53 43.21
N ARG A 12 44.39 24.33 43.56
CA ARG A 12 45.35 23.24 43.86
C ARG A 12 45.70 22.58 42.53
N ARG A 13 46.95 22.67 42.15
CA ARG A 13 47.54 21.92 41.04
C ARG A 13 47.72 20.47 41.51
N ALA A 14 46.96 19.56 40.90
CA ALA A 14 47.20 18.13 41.00
C ALA A 14 48.16 17.69 39.88
N VAL A 15 49.26 17.13 40.27
CA VAL A 15 50.26 16.53 39.39
C VAL A 15 49.72 15.16 39.01
N SER A 16 49.32 14.96 37.75
CA SER A 16 48.92 13.67 37.24
C SER A 16 50.12 12.90 36.71
N ALA A 17 50.39 11.76 37.31
CA ALA A 17 51.38 10.79 36.83
C ALA A 17 50.78 10.14 35.55
N ALA A 18 51.55 10.20 34.48
CA ALA A 18 51.25 9.53 33.23
C ALA A 18 51.51 8.02 33.36
N ALA A 19 50.45 7.23 33.43
CA ALA A 19 50.52 5.79 33.24
C ALA A 19 50.42 5.47 31.74
N LEU A 20 51.53 4.99 31.16
CA LEU A 20 51.56 4.46 29.79
C LEU A 20 50.83 3.13 29.76
N ALA A 21 49.59 3.12 29.31
CA ALA A 21 48.86 1.89 29.02
C ALA A 21 49.14 1.48 27.58
N LEU A 22 49.85 0.37 27.41
CA LEU A 22 50.03 -0.33 26.14
C LEU A 22 48.66 -0.87 25.70
N VAL A 23 48.02 -0.18 24.76
CA VAL A 23 46.81 -0.66 24.09
C VAL A 23 47.24 -1.60 22.97
N LEU A 24 47.08 -2.91 23.20
CA LEU A 24 47.16 -3.91 22.16
C LEU A 24 45.87 -3.80 21.29
N PRO A 25 46.00 -3.74 19.97
CA PRO A 25 44.81 -3.75 19.14
C PRO A 25 44.11 -5.14 19.19
N TRP A 26 42.97 -5.18 19.82
CA TRP A 26 42.09 -6.32 19.67
C TRP A 26 41.48 -6.24 18.26
N THR A 27 41.96 -7.07 17.36
CA THR A 27 41.29 -7.33 16.10
C THR A 27 40.05 -8.14 16.40
N VAL A 28 38.92 -7.46 16.54
CA VAL A 28 37.59 -8.11 16.51
C VAL A 28 37.41 -8.55 15.08
N ALA A 29 37.51 -9.86 14.82
CA ALA A 29 37.07 -10.43 13.56
C ALA A 29 35.54 -10.24 13.48
N GLU A 30 35.10 -9.37 12.56
CA GLU A 30 33.71 -9.26 12.25
C GLU A 30 33.22 -10.61 11.70
N PRO A 31 32.14 -11.20 12.26
CA PRO A 31 31.55 -12.37 11.65
C PRO A 31 31.04 -11.94 10.26
N SER A 32 31.62 -12.51 9.22
CA SER A 32 31.06 -12.43 7.87
C SER A 32 29.58 -12.82 7.96
N ALA A 33 28.71 -11.82 7.80
CA ALA A 33 27.28 -12.09 7.62
C ALA A 33 27.15 -12.90 6.33
N ALA A 34 27.01 -14.20 6.49
CA ALA A 34 26.61 -15.07 5.39
C ALA A 34 25.28 -14.53 4.87
N SER A 35 25.30 -13.96 3.68
CA SER A 35 24.09 -13.52 3.00
C SER A 35 23.12 -14.69 2.99
N ALA A 36 21.96 -14.51 3.64
CA ALA A 36 20.87 -15.48 3.54
C ALA A 36 20.59 -15.73 2.06
N PRO A 37 20.38 -16.98 1.64
CA PRO A 37 20.00 -17.27 0.26
C PRO A 37 18.73 -16.46 -0.06
N PRO A 38 18.63 -15.90 -1.27
CA PRO A 38 17.42 -15.20 -1.69
C PRO A 38 16.23 -16.15 -1.52
N PRO A 39 15.07 -15.64 -1.09
CA PRO A 39 13.87 -16.47 -1.01
C PRO A 39 13.64 -17.13 -2.37
N PRO A 40 13.18 -18.39 -2.41
CA PRO A 40 12.89 -19.06 -3.67
C PRO A 40 11.93 -18.18 -4.46
N ALA A 41 12.23 -17.99 -5.74
CA ALA A 41 11.34 -17.28 -6.64
C ALA A 41 9.94 -17.91 -6.53
N PRO A 42 8.86 -17.12 -6.43
CA PRO A 42 7.52 -17.67 -6.45
C PRO A 42 7.41 -18.54 -7.70
N GLY A 43 7.11 -19.83 -7.48
CA GLY A 43 6.88 -20.76 -8.57
C GLY A 43 5.78 -20.21 -9.45
N PRO A 44 5.75 -20.56 -10.76
CA PRO A 44 4.70 -20.11 -11.65
C PRO A 44 3.36 -20.49 -11.03
N ALA A 45 2.61 -19.49 -10.58
CA ALA A 45 1.24 -19.68 -10.13
C ALA A 45 0.50 -20.27 -11.32
N ALA A 46 -0.06 -21.47 -11.14
CA ALA A 46 -0.86 -22.10 -12.17
C ALA A 46 -2.00 -21.13 -12.51
N ALA A 47 -1.90 -20.53 -13.68
CA ALA A 47 -2.90 -19.61 -14.17
C ALA A 47 -4.19 -20.41 -14.40
N HIS A 48 -5.16 -20.25 -13.50
CA HIS A 48 -6.53 -20.61 -13.79
C HIS A 48 -7.19 -19.40 -14.45
N PRO A 49 -7.49 -19.45 -15.76
CA PRO A 49 -8.19 -18.37 -16.41
C PRO A 49 -9.59 -18.27 -15.78
N GLY A 50 -9.90 -17.12 -15.21
CA GLY A 50 -11.28 -16.76 -14.91
C GLY A 50 -11.80 -16.98 -13.50
N SER A 51 -10.95 -17.22 -12.48
CA SER A 51 -11.42 -17.13 -11.11
C SER A 51 -11.38 -15.67 -10.65
N PRO A 52 -12.53 -14.98 -10.53
CA PRO A 52 -12.57 -13.70 -9.85
C PRO A 52 -12.21 -13.95 -8.39
N GLY A 53 -11.12 -13.39 -7.90
CA GLY A 53 -10.86 -13.47 -6.49
C GLY A 53 -9.43 -13.52 -5.99
N VAL A 54 -8.43 -13.70 -6.84
CA VAL A 54 -7.03 -13.67 -6.40
C VAL A 54 -6.24 -12.65 -7.21
N ILE A 55 -5.53 -11.76 -6.52
CA ILE A 55 -4.59 -10.84 -7.17
C ILE A 55 -3.52 -11.66 -7.91
N GLY A 56 -3.27 -11.34 -9.18
CA GLY A 56 -2.28 -12.02 -10.00
C GLY A 56 -2.83 -13.12 -10.91
N THR A 57 -4.12 -13.47 -10.87
CA THR A 57 -4.71 -14.56 -11.66
C THR A 57 -5.82 -14.13 -12.62
N GLY A 58 -5.94 -12.86 -12.91
CA GLY A 58 -7.00 -12.32 -13.75
C GLY A 58 -6.74 -12.46 -15.26
N PRO A 59 -7.76 -12.18 -16.09
CA PRO A 59 -7.73 -12.40 -17.53
C PRO A 59 -6.94 -11.36 -18.32
N GLY A 60 -6.27 -10.42 -17.67
CA GLY A 60 -5.56 -9.33 -18.35
C GLY A 60 -4.09 -9.66 -18.58
N ASP A 61 -3.66 -9.61 -19.81
CA ASP A 61 -2.23 -9.48 -20.12
C ASP A 61 -1.83 -8.01 -19.89
N CYS A 62 -1.28 -7.74 -18.72
CA CYS A 62 -0.79 -6.40 -18.34
C CYS A 62 0.71 -6.24 -18.62
N GLY A 63 1.22 -7.05 -19.54
CA GLY A 63 2.63 -7.10 -19.87
C GLY A 63 3.43 -8.08 -19.02
N PRO A 64 4.71 -8.33 -19.38
CA PRO A 64 5.56 -9.31 -18.71
C PRO A 64 5.73 -8.99 -17.22
N GLY A 65 5.27 -9.89 -16.35
CA GLY A 65 5.39 -9.76 -14.91
C GLY A 65 4.37 -8.82 -14.25
N GLY A 66 3.35 -8.38 -14.98
CA GLY A 66 2.28 -7.57 -14.44
C GLY A 66 1.41 -8.33 -13.45
N GLU A 67 1.09 -7.69 -12.32
CA GLU A 67 0.25 -8.23 -11.26
C GLU A 67 -1.20 -7.76 -11.43
N TRP A 68 -2.10 -8.73 -11.63
CA TRP A 68 -3.53 -8.47 -11.69
C TRP A 68 -4.08 -8.04 -10.32
N PRO A 69 -5.00 -7.07 -10.24
CA PRO A 69 -5.49 -6.21 -11.33
C PRO A 69 -4.70 -4.90 -11.49
N TRP A 70 -3.78 -4.62 -10.57
CA TRP A 70 -3.24 -3.28 -10.40
C TRP A 70 -2.30 -2.84 -11.53
N ASP A 71 -1.45 -3.74 -12.04
CA ASP A 71 -0.62 -3.37 -13.17
C ASP A 71 -1.43 -3.21 -14.47
N CYS A 72 -2.52 -3.96 -14.61
CA CYS A 72 -3.45 -3.77 -15.72
C CYS A 72 -4.12 -2.39 -15.67
N VAL A 73 -4.57 -1.97 -14.48
CA VAL A 73 -5.15 -0.64 -14.30
C VAL A 73 -4.08 0.44 -14.56
N ALA A 74 -2.87 0.27 -14.02
CA ALA A 74 -1.77 1.21 -14.24
C ALA A 74 -1.34 1.29 -15.71
N ASP A 75 -1.31 0.16 -16.43
CA ASP A 75 -1.03 0.15 -17.86
C ASP A 75 -2.07 0.97 -18.63
N CYS A 76 -3.33 0.79 -18.32
CA CYS A 76 -4.44 1.52 -18.92
C CYS A 76 -4.43 3.02 -18.56
N GLU A 77 -4.13 3.38 -17.31
CA GLU A 77 -4.18 4.77 -16.82
C GLU A 77 -2.94 5.59 -17.17
N SER A 78 -1.77 4.96 -17.19
CA SER A 78 -0.48 5.67 -17.30
C SER A 78 0.55 4.97 -18.18
N SER A 79 0.17 3.91 -18.89
CA SER A 79 1.09 2.99 -19.59
C SER A 79 2.15 2.42 -18.63
N GLY A 80 1.72 2.04 -17.43
CA GLY A 80 2.56 1.44 -16.38
C GLY A 80 3.58 2.37 -15.74
N ARG A 81 3.47 3.69 -15.93
CA ARG A 81 4.42 4.67 -15.42
C ARG A 81 4.08 5.10 -13.99
N TRP A 82 4.61 4.38 -13.01
CA TRP A 82 4.29 4.59 -11.60
C TRP A 82 4.70 5.96 -11.02
N SER A 83 5.65 6.66 -11.63
CA SER A 83 6.09 8.00 -11.19
C SER A 83 5.62 9.13 -12.13
N VAL A 84 4.59 8.90 -12.93
CA VAL A 84 4.12 9.89 -13.89
C VAL A 84 3.45 11.09 -13.22
N ASN A 85 3.81 12.26 -13.69
CA ASN A 85 3.17 13.52 -13.39
C ASN A 85 3.23 14.39 -14.65
N THR A 86 2.11 14.53 -15.34
CA THR A 86 2.01 15.33 -16.58
C THR A 86 1.48 16.75 -16.33
N GLY A 87 1.20 17.10 -15.07
CA GLY A 87 0.62 18.40 -14.72
C GLY A 87 -0.90 18.47 -14.91
N ASN A 88 -1.57 17.36 -15.23
CA ASN A 88 -3.02 17.29 -15.43
C ASN A 88 -3.82 17.17 -14.12
N GLY A 89 -3.14 17.16 -12.95
CA GLY A 89 -3.75 17.01 -11.63
C GLY A 89 -3.90 15.56 -11.16
N PHE A 90 -3.52 14.58 -12.01
CA PHE A 90 -3.49 13.16 -11.65
C PHE A 90 -2.06 12.68 -11.53
N TYR A 91 -1.79 11.80 -10.56
CA TYR A 91 -0.45 11.45 -10.13
C TYR A 91 -0.26 9.94 -10.02
N GLY A 92 0.92 9.49 -10.45
CA GLY A 92 1.35 8.11 -10.30
C GLY A 92 0.73 7.13 -11.28
N GLY A 93 1.09 5.87 -11.15
CA GLY A 93 0.68 4.79 -12.05
C GLY A 93 -0.83 4.60 -12.14
N LEU A 94 -1.52 4.78 -11.02
CA LEU A 94 -2.96 4.63 -10.90
C LEU A 94 -3.74 5.95 -11.03
N GLN A 95 -3.09 7.03 -11.43
CA GLN A 95 -3.67 8.34 -11.70
C GLN A 95 -4.57 8.86 -10.56
N PHE A 96 -4.01 8.93 -9.36
CA PHE A 96 -4.71 9.48 -8.21
C PHE A 96 -4.92 10.99 -8.37
N TRP A 97 -6.13 11.44 -8.11
CA TRP A 97 -6.39 12.82 -7.76
C TRP A 97 -5.79 13.12 -6.39
N GLN A 98 -5.19 14.32 -6.18
CA GLN A 98 -4.50 14.65 -4.93
C GLN A 98 -5.39 14.48 -3.68
N TRP A 99 -6.61 14.98 -3.72
CA TRP A 99 -7.57 14.82 -2.63
C TRP A 99 -7.86 13.35 -2.31
N THR A 100 -8.05 12.52 -3.33
CA THR A 100 -8.29 11.08 -3.14
C THR A 100 -7.09 10.39 -2.51
N TRP A 101 -5.86 10.77 -2.90
CA TRP A 101 -4.63 10.30 -2.29
C TRP A 101 -4.59 10.59 -0.80
N GLU A 102 -4.90 11.83 -0.42
CA GLU A 102 -4.92 12.31 0.97
C GLU A 102 -6.00 11.60 1.80
N GLU A 103 -7.24 11.59 1.29
CA GLU A 103 -8.40 11.00 1.97
C GLU A 103 -8.21 9.51 2.29
N HIS A 104 -7.49 8.78 1.42
CA HIS A 104 -7.27 7.34 1.58
C HIS A 104 -5.91 6.99 2.22
N GLY A 105 -5.29 7.95 2.91
CA GLY A 105 -4.11 7.71 3.73
C GLY A 105 -2.78 7.77 2.99
N GLY A 106 -2.77 8.26 1.77
CA GLY A 106 -1.56 8.36 0.95
C GLY A 106 -0.45 9.22 1.57
N LEU A 107 -0.82 10.23 2.36
CA LEU A 107 0.16 11.09 3.07
C LEU A 107 1.05 10.34 4.05
N ALA A 108 0.64 9.14 4.51
CA ALA A 108 1.51 8.28 5.31
C ALA A 108 2.73 7.76 4.53
N PHE A 109 2.69 7.81 3.20
CA PHE A 109 3.76 7.31 2.33
C PHE A 109 4.50 8.43 1.61
N ALA A 110 3.77 9.37 1.01
CA ALA A 110 4.36 10.47 0.26
C ALA A 110 3.35 11.63 0.14
N PRO A 111 3.82 12.88 -0.05
CA PRO A 111 2.93 14.03 -0.23
C PRO A 111 2.06 13.94 -1.49
N ARG A 112 2.45 13.08 -2.46
CA ARG A 112 1.75 12.90 -3.73
C ARG A 112 2.01 11.50 -4.28
N ALA A 113 1.07 10.92 -5.03
CA ALA A 113 1.13 9.53 -5.46
C ALA A 113 2.34 9.21 -6.37
N ASP A 114 2.72 10.11 -7.28
CA ASP A 114 3.88 9.92 -8.17
C ASP A 114 5.24 9.87 -7.45
N LEU A 115 5.27 10.31 -6.19
CA LEU A 115 6.45 10.25 -5.32
C LEU A 115 6.47 8.99 -4.44
N ALA A 116 5.39 8.22 -4.44
CA ALA A 116 5.27 6.97 -3.73
C ALA A 116 5.71 5.77 -4.60
N THR A 117 6.18 4.71 -3.96
CA THR A 117 6.47 3.47 -4.67
C THR A 117 5.20 2.81 -5.22
N ARG A 118 5.34 1.91 -6.20
CA ARG A 118 4.24 1.10 -6.73
C ARG A 118 3.42 0.43 -5.59
N ALA A 119 4.10 -0.24 -4.67
CA ALA A 119 3.43 -0.95 -3.58
C ALA A 119 2.63 -0.01 -2.66
N GLN A 120 3.14 1.19 -2.40
CA GLN A 120 2.45 2.21 -1.62
C GLN A 120 1.22 2.76 -2.35
N GLN A 121 1.32 3.00 -3.64
CA GLN A 121 0.18 3.41 -4.46
C GLN A 121 -0.91 2.34 -4.47
N ILE A 122 -0.54 1.06 -4.60
CA ILE A 122 -1.49 -0.06 -4.53
C ILE A 122 -2.15 -0.12 -3.14
N ALA A 123 -1.40 0.06 -2.06
CA ALA A 123 -1.97 0.04 -0.71
C ALA A 123 -3.06 1.12 -0.52
N VAL A 124 -2.87 2.31 -1.08
CA VAL A 124 -3.88 3.38 -1.07
C VAL A 124 -5.05 3.05 -2.01
N ALA A 125 -4.77 2.47 -3.18
CA ALA A 125 -5.78 2.02 -4.12
C ALA A 125 -6.72 0.96 -3.52
N GLU A 126 -6.21 0.06 -2.68
CA GLU A 126 -7.00 -0.94 -1.98
C GLU A 126 -7.95 -0.31 -0.93
N GLU A 127 -7.54 0.78 -0.28
CA GLU A 127 -8.45 1.52 0.59
C GLU A 127 -9.54 2.23 -0.22
N LEU A 128 -9.18 2.87 -1.32
CA LEU A 128 -10.12 3.50 -2.26
C LEU A 128 -11.09 2.46 -2.86
N LEU A 129 -10.61 1.29 -3.24
CA LEU A 129 -11.43 0.18 -3.74
C LEU A 129 -12.49 -0.26 -2.72
N GLY A 130 -12.13 -0.28 -1.43
CA GLY A 130 -13.05 -0.62 -0.35
C GLY A 130 -14.11 0.44 -0.06
N THR A 131 -13.94 1.67 -0.56
CA THR A 131 -14.85 2.81 -0.34
C THR A 131 -15.64 3.16 -1.60
N GLN A 132 -14.97 3.51 -2.69
CA GLN A 132 -15.59 3.88 -3.96
C GLN A 132 -15.78 2.69 -4.90
N GLY A 133 -14.94 1.67 -4.78
CA GLY A 133 -14.96 0.55 -5.72
C GLY A 133 -14.17 0.87 -7.00
N TRP A 134 -14.36 0.01 -7.98
CA TRP A 134 -13.72 0.12 -9.29
C TRP A 134 -14.19 1.33 -10.12
N GLU A 135 -15.24 1.98 -9.69
CA GLU A 135 -15.74 3.22 -10.30
C GLU A 135 -14.77 4.39 -10.16
N ALA A 136 -13.77 4.28 -9.25
CA ALA A 136 -12.66 5.22 -9.18
C ALA A 136 -11.81 5.24 -10.47
N TRP A 137 -11.85 4.17 -11.25
CA TRP A 137 -11.16 4.01 -12.55
C TRP A 137 -12.14 3.61 -13.65
N PRO A 138 -13.11 4.47 -14.02
CA PRO A 138 -14.31 4.09 -14.76
C PRO A 138 -14.05 3.54 -16.17
N VAL A 139 -12.97 3.96 -16.82
CA VAL A 139 -12.58 3.49 -18.15
C VAL A 139 -11.83 2.17 -18.05
N CYS A 140 -10.79 2.15 -17.21
CA CYS A 140 -9.90 1.00 -17.10
C CYS A 140 -10.59 -0.17 -16.39
N SER A 141 -11.43 0.09 -15.38
CA SER A 141 -12.20 -0.98 -14.75
C SER A 141 -13.14 -1.70 -15.74
N LYS A 142 -13.84 -0.96 -16.57
CA LYS A 142 -14.71 -1.54 -17.62
C LYS A 142 -13.92 -2.37 -18.63
N ARG A 143 -12.73 -1.87 -19.02
CA ARG A 143 -11.85 -2.59 -19.96
C ARG A 143 -11.50 -3.99 -19.46
N TYR A 144 -11.33 -4.13 -18.15
CA TYR A 144 -10.92 -5.39 -17.51
C TYR A 144 -12.09 -6.13 -16.81
N GLY A 145 -13.33 -5.71 -17.00
CA GLY A 145 -14.49 -6.35 -16.37
C GLY A 145 -14.54 -6.22 -14.85
N LEU A 146 -13.89 -5.20 -14.28
CA LEU A 146 -13.86 -4.91 -12.86
C LEU A 146 -15.08 -4.05 -12.48
N ALA A 147 -15.78 -4.41 -11.40
CA ALA A 147 -16.97 -3.69 -10.97
C ALA A 147 -17.19 -3.77 -9.46
N GLY A 148 -17.88 -2.78 -8.92
CA GLY A 148 -18.31 -2.73 -7.53
C GLY A 148 -17.19 -2.48 -6.54
N ARG A 149 -17.55 -2.53 -5.27
CA ARG A 149 -16.61 -2.37 -4.15
C ARG A 149 -15.99 -3.72 -3.79
N MET A 150 -14.71 -3.72 -3.52
CA MET A 150 -14.00 -4.93 -3.13
C MET A 150 -13.03 -4.67 -1.97
N HIS A 151 -12.62 -5.74 -1.32
CA HIS A 151 -11.57 -5.75 -0.31
C HIS A 151 -10.52 -6.80 -0.67
N VAL A 152 -9.26 -6.39 -0.71
CA VAL A 152 -8.12 -7.31 -0.84
C VAL A 152 -7.78 -7.86 0.53
N VAL A 153 -7.86 -9.16 0.70
CA VAL A 153 -7.51 -9.83 1.96
C VAL A 153 -6.03 -9.65 2.23
N ARG A 154 -5.70 -9.13 3.40
CA ARG A 154 -4.32 -8.98 3.90
C ARG A 154 -4.00 -10.03 4.93
N ALA A 155 -2.73 -10.30 5.14
CA ALA A 155 -2.29 -11.19 6.23
C ALA A 155 -2.84 -10.72 7.58
N GLY A 156 -3.47 -11.63 8.32
CA GLY A 156 -4.13 -11.33 9.60
C GLY A 156 -5.58 -10.84 9.50
N ASP A 157 -6.12 -10.67 8.29
CA ASP A 157 -7.55 -10.40 8.12
C ASP A 157 -8.40 -11.61 8.46
N SER A 158 -9.59 -11.34 8.96
CA SER A 158 -10.69 -12.29 9.09
C SER A 158 -11.96 -11.67 8.51
N LEU A 159 -12.92 -12.50 8.10
CA LEU A 159 -14.21 -11.98 7.62
C LEU A 159 -14.86 -11.04 8.62
N ASP A 160 -14.69 -11.30 9.92
CA ASP A 160 -15.24 -10.46 10.98
C ASP A 160 -14.52 -9.10 11.08
N SER A 161 -13.18 -9.06 11.01
CA SER A 161 -12.42 -7.80 11.02
C SER A 161 -12.72 -6.97 9.77
N ILE A 162 -12.83 -7.60 8.61
CA ILE A 162 -13.18 -6.96 7.34
C ILE A 162 -14.60 -6.40 7.39
N ALA A 163 -15.59 -7.22 7.83
CA ALA A 163 -16.97 -6.80 7.91
C ALA A 163 -17.17 -5.58 8.82
N ARG A 164 -16.48 -5.55 9.98
CA ARG A 164 -16.49 -4.37 10.87
C ARG A 164 -15.85 -3.16 10.22
N ARG A 165 -14.64 -3.30 9.65
CA ARG A 165 -13.92 -2.21 8.99
C ARG A 165 -14.71 -1.60 7.83
N ARG A 166 -15.33 -2.45 7.02
CA ARG A 166 -16.10 -2.06 5.83
C ARG A 166 -17.58 -1.83 6.12
N ARG A 167 -18.01 -1.92 7.38
CA ARG A 167 -19.38 -1.69 7.85
C ARG A 167 -20.41 -2.52 7.09
N VAL A 168 -20.12 -3.81 6.90
CA VAL A 168 -21.01 -4.73 6.19
C VAL A 168 -22.23 -5.04 7.04
N ARG A 169 -23.41 -4.73 6.56
CA ARG A 169 -24.69 -5.13 7.20
C ARG A 169 -24.79 -6.67 7.23
N GLY A 170 -25.22 -7.23 8.35
CA GLY A 170 -25.22 -8.68 8.56
C GLY A 170 -23.87 -9.25 8.92
N GLY A 171 -22.83 -8.40 9.08
CA GLY A 171 -21.52 -8.77 9.59
C GLY A 171 -20.78 -9.77 8.71
N TRP A 172 -19.91 -10.55 9.36
CA TRP A 172 -19.06 -11.52 8.67
C TRP A 172 -19.83 -12.60 7.91
N TRP A 173 -21.02 -12.97 8.39
CA TRP A 173 -21.83 -13.99 7.74
C TRP A 173 -22.35 -13.52 6.37
N ALA A 174 -22.89 -12.32 6.30
CA ALA A 174 -23.33 -11.74 5.04
C ALA A 174 -22.17 -11.57 4.06
N LEU A 175 -21.01 -11.14 4.56
CA LEU A 175 -19.79 -11.06 3.75
C LEU A 175 -19.36 -12.45 3.24
N TYR A 176 -19.43 -13.47 4.07
CA TYR A 176 -19.12 -14.84 3.69
C TYR A 176 -20.06 -15.38 2.62
N GLU A 177 -21.38 -15.28 2.83
CA GLU A 177 -22.37 -15.77 1.87
C GLU A 177 -22.20 -15.14 0.49
N MET A 178 -21.92 -13.83 0.43
CA MET A 178 -21.63 -13.13 -0.80
C MET A 178 -20.37 -13.63 -1.51
N ASN A 179 -19.38 -14.06 -0.74
CA ASN A 179 -18.06 -14.47 -1.24
C ASN A 179 -17.81 -15.98 -1.14
N ARG A 180 -18.85 -16.78 -0.86
CA ARG A 180 -18.73 -18.22 -0.66
C ARG A 180 -18.01 -18.95 -1.81
N PRO A 181 -18.24 -18.63 -3.08
CA PRO A 181 -17.53 -19.26 -4.20
C PRO A 181 -16.02 -19.04 -4.16
N VAL A 182 -15.57 -17.89 -3.63
CA VAL A 182 -14.15 -17.50 -3.58
C VAL A 182 -13.49 -17.96 -2.29
N VAL A 183 -14.19 -17.84 -1.16
CA VAL A 183 -13.69 -18.24 0.18
C VAL A 183 -13.74 -19.74 0.37
N GLY A 184 -14.69 -20.44 -0.26
CA GLY A 184 -14.90 -21.87 -0.10
C GLY A 184 -15.58 -22.23 1.23
N PRO A 185 -15.56 -23.52 1.61
CA PRO A 185 -16.36 -24.03 2.74
C PRO A 185 -15.79 -23.67 4.13
N ARG A 186 -14.62 -23.06 4.19
CA ARG A 186 -13.93 -22.73 5.45
C ARG A 186 -13.77 -21.23 5.62
N PRO A 187 -14.77 -20.53 6.19
CA PRO A 187 -14.75 -19.07 6.31
C PRO A 187 -13.59 -18.51 7.16
N GLN A 188 -12.96 -19.34 7.99
CA GLN A 188 -11.80 -18.97 8.80
C GLN A 188 -10.47 -19.07 8.03
N ALA A 189 -10.45 -19.69 6.84
CA ALA A 189 -9.23 -19.90 6.06
C ALA A 189 -9.15 -18.91 4.88
N LEU A 190 -9.06 -17.61 5.20
CA LEU A 190 -8.84 -16.60 4.18
C LEU A 190 -7.41 -16.64 3.65
N THR A 191 -7.28 -16.56 2.34
CA THR A 191 -5.97 -16.43 1.68
C THR A 191 -5.68 -14.96 1.40
N ALA A 192 -4.51 -14.47 1.81
CA ALA A 192 -4.06 -13.13 1.47
C ALA A 192 -4.01 -12.95 -0.07
N GLY A 193 -4.41 -11.78 -0.54
CA GLY A 193 -4.55 -11.50 -1.97
C GLY A 193 -5.94 -11.85 -2.55
N THR A 194 -6.79 -12.54 -1.80
CA THR A 194 -8.17 -12.79 -2.26
C THR A 194 -8.95 -11.49 -2.36
N LEU A 195 -9.65 -11.28 -3.48
CA LEU A 195 -10.58 -10.19 -3.67
C LEU A 195 -11.97 -10.59 -3.17
N LEU A 196 -12.45 -9.91 -2.15
CA LEU A 196 -13.80 -10.10 -1.63
C LEU A 196 -14.71 -8.99 -2.14
N THR A 197 -15.83 -9.36 -2.72
CA THR A 197 -16.89 -8.43 -3.06
C THR A 197 -17.50 -7.85 -1.78
N LEU A 198 -17.67 -6.53 -1.76
CA LEU A 198 -18.36 -5.81 -0.68
C LEU A 198 -19.76 -5.40 -1.15
N PRO A 199 -20.75 -5.36 -0.25
CA PRO A 199 -22.05 -4.82 -0.59
C PRO A 199 -21.95 -3.34 -0.97
N PRO A 200 -22.91 -2.77 -1.69
CA PRO A 200 -23.00 -1.34 -1.93
C PRO A 200 -22.83 -0.56 -0.61
N ALA A 201 -22.24 0.63 -0.68
CA ALA A 201 -22.14 1.48 0.50
C ALA A 201 -23.55 1.98 0.84
N ASP A 202 -24.14 1.44 1.90
CA ASP A 202 -25.40 1.92 2.46
C ASP A 202 -25.17 3.20 3.28
N ASP A 203 -24.70 4.25 2.65
CA ASP A 203 -24.58 5.54 3.30
C ASP A 203 -25.47 6.55 2.57
N PRO A 204 -26.67 6.84 3.11
CA PRO A 204 -27.55 7.86 2.55
C PRO A 204 -26.97 9.29 2.67
N ALA A 205 -25.87 9.48 3.42
CA ALA A 205 -25.21 10.77 3.60
C ALA A 205 -23.93 10.92 2.74
N ARG A 206 -23.55 9.91 1.96
CA ARG A 206 -22.37 10.00 1.13
C ARG A 206 -22.66 10.83 -0.11
N PRO A 207 -21.93 11.96 -0.33
CA PRO A 207 -22.00 12.66 -1.61
C PRO A 207 -21.69 11.68 -2.76
N ALA A 208 -22.41 11.78 -3.84
CA ALA A 208 -22.09 11.03 -5.04
C ALA A 208 -20.60 11.23 -5.37
N PRO A 209 -19.86 10.18 -5.79
CA PRO A 209 -18.48 10.32 -6.21
C PRO A 209 -18.41 11.48 -7.21
N VAL A 210 -17.53 12.44 -6.93
CA VAL A 210 -17.25 13.48 -7.92
C VAL A 210 -16.65 12.75 -9.11
N PRO A 211 -17.28 12.77 -10.29
CA PRO A 211 -16.73 12.11 -11.44
C PRO A 211 -15.33 12.67 -11.68
N ALA A 212 -14.33 11.78 -11.76
CA ALA A 212 -12.99 12.18 -12.11
C ALA A 212 -13.05 12.98 -13.41
N PRO A 213 -12.40 14.14 -13.51
CA PRO A 213 -12.35 14.87 -14.76
C PRO A 213 -11.77 13.92 -15.81
N VAL A 214 -12.47 13.83 -16.94
CA VAL A 214 -12.01 13.01 -18.08
C VAL A 214 -10.65 13.55 -18.50
N PRO A 215 -9.59 12.73 -18.52
CA PRO A 215 -8.29 13.19 -18.96
C PRO A 215 -8.42 13.73 -20.38
N ALA A 216 -7.82 14.91 -20.61
CA ALA A 216 -7.78 15.48 -21.94
C ALA A 216 -7.08 14.48 -22.89
N PRO A 217 -7.57 14.31 -24.13
CA PRO A 217 -6.93 13.42 -25.09
C PRO A 217 -5.46 13.80 -25.23
N VAL A 218 -4.58 12.83 -25.04
CA VAL A 218 -3.14 13.00 -25.31
C VAL A 218 -3.01 13.34 -26.78
N PRO A 219 -2.39 14.46 -27.16
CA PRO A 219 -2.16 14.76 -28.57
C PRO A 219 -1.35 13.60 -29.18
N ALA A 220 -1.80 13.13 -30.33
CA ALA A 220 -1.08 12.14 -31.12
C ALA A 220 0.29 12.69 -31.51
N PRO A 221 1.32 11.82 -31.62
CA PRO A 221 2.67 12.22 -32.03
C PRO A 221 2.71 12.78 -33.44
#